data_654fddfc312816bcd687fcd245b18eaa
#
_entry.id   654fddfc312816bcd687fcd245b18eaa
#
_cell.length_a   1.000
_cell.length_b   1.000
_cell.length_c   1.000
_cell.angle_alpha   90.00
_cell.angle_beta   90.00
_cell.angle_gamma   90.00
#
_symmetry.space_group_name_H-M   'P 1'
#
loop_
_entity.id
_entity.type
_entity.pdbx_description
1 polymer ?
#
loop_
_entity_poly.entity_id
_entity_poly.type
_entity_poly.pdbx_seq_one_letter_code
_entity_poly.pdbx_strand_id
1 'polypeptide(L)'
;MNAAAPTLRSWTHGILSREEGGGAGSALRTGLVLVIIVSVVTALLKSVPAIEREYVAPIDFVLVLSTAAFAVEYLLRIWVAPENPGSAGAVRERLRYMLSAPGLVDLIAAIPFALAPNVGLNLDWLDIVPIFKLLRHTAAFQFLVEAVYSERRVLGSAAVLMLALLVFLSSLVYFFEREAQPDKYGSIPEAMWWGIVTLTTVGYGDVTPVTPLGRLAGGLTAVIGLSMTAIPVGIIASAFIEAVRRREFVDTWNLVAKVPLFRTLDAARIAAVAGVLRPRRAESGERLIRKGDHADSMYFIVSGEVEIDQESGVPKGRLAAGDFFGEIALIAERARTATVTALNPCKLLVLQKADFEKFMQSHPDLREAVRVAAKRRLEEIGPG
;
A
#
# COMPACT_ATOMS: atom_id res chain seq x y z
N MET A 1 12.10 -14.41 -31.79
CA MET A 1 13.13 -13.95 -30.83
C MET A 1 13.22 -15.00 -29.74
N ASN A 2 14.32 -15.76 -29.71
CA ASN A 2 14.56 -16.78 -28.68
C ASN A 2 14.71 -16.07 -27.33
N ALA A 3 13.73 -16.24 -26.42
CA ALA A 3 13.92 -15.89 -25.03
C ALA A 3 15.01 -16.82 -24.46
N ALA A 4 16.18 -16.27 -24.14
CA ALA A 4 17.23 -17.00 -23.44
C ALA A 4 16.62 -17.54 -22.13
N ALA A 5 16.94 -18.79 -21.78
CA ALA A 5 16.47 -19.40 -20.54
C ALA A 5 16.86 -18.48 -19.36
N PRO A 6 15.96 -18.27 -18.39
CA PRO A 6 16.21 -17.39 -17.26
C PRO A 6 17.45 -17.90 -16.52
N THR A 7 18.41 -17.02 -16.26
CA THR A 7 19.58 -17.35 -15.43
C THR A 7 19.13 -17.67 -14.01
N LEU A 8 19.86 -18.50 -13.27
CA LEU A 8 19.56 -18.81 -11.86
C LEU A 8 19.37 -17.52 -11.04
N ARG A 9 20.12 -16.48 -11.37
CA ARG A 9 20.07 -15.18 -10.72
C ARG A 9 18.78 -14.41 -11.03
N SER A 10 18.35 -14.36 -12.30
CA SER A 10 17.07 -13.72 -12.68
C SER A 10 15.87 -14.49 -12.13
N TRP A 11 15.94 -15.82 -12.07
CA TRP A 11 14.92 -16.65 -11.44
C TRP A 11 14.82 -16.38 -9.92
N THR A 12 15.95 -16.31 -9.20
CA THR A 12 15.99 -15.98 -7.77
C THR A 12 15.49 -14.56 -7.52
N HIS A 13 15.82 -13.60 -8.40
CA HIS A 13 15.29 -12.24 -8.35
C HIS A 13 13.77 -12.24 -8.47
N GLY A 14 13.19 -12.99 -9.42
CA GLY A 14 11.72 -13.10 -9.57
C GLY A 14 11.03 -13.71 -8.35
N ILE A 15 11.63 -14.68 -7.66
CA ILE A 15 11.09 -15.25 -6.41
C ILE A 15 11.13 -14.25 -5.25
N LEU A 16 12.24 -13.51 -5.11
CA LEU A 16 12.44 -12.52 -4.04
C LEU A 16 11.72 -11.19 -4.33
N SER A 17 11.44 -10.87 -5.61
CA SER A 17 10.67 -9.71 -6.02
C SER A 17 9.17 -9.99 -5.87
N ARG A 18 8.37 -8.92 -5.69
CA ARG A 18 6.93 -9.04 -5.41
C ARG A 18 6.09 -9.30 -6.66
N GLU A 19 6.62 -8.98 -7.84
CA GLU A 19 5.83 -8.87 -9.08
C GLU A 19 5.71 -10.18 -9.85
N GLU A 20 6.71 -11.09 -9.75
CA GLU A 20 6.80 -12.26 -10.63
C GLU A 20 6.81 -13.63 -9.92
N GLY A 21 6.73 -13.65 -8.59
CA GLY A 21 7.09 -14.83 -7.78
C GLY A 21 6.14 -16.04 -7.83
N GLY A 22 5.05 -16.03 -8.60
CA GLY A 22 4.15 -17.18 -8.68
C GLY A 22 3.86 -17.87 -7.33
N GLY A 23 3.54 -19.17 -7.36
CA GLY A 23 3.30 -19.96 -6.13
C GLY A 23 4.53 -20.13 -5.25
N ALA A 24 5.72 -20.33 -5.84
CA ALA A 24 6.99 -20.48 -5.11
C ALA A 24 7.38 -19.20 -4.36
N GLY A 25 7.23 -18.03 -5.00
CA GLY A 25 7.53 -16.75 -4.36
C GLY A 25 6.56 -16.42 -3.21
N SER A 26 5.29 -16.82 -3.31
CA SER A 26 4.33 -16.64 -2.20
C SER A 26 4.66 -17.55 -1.02
N ALA A 27 5.01 -18.82 -1.28
CA ALA A 27 5.42 -19.77 -0.23
C ALA A 27 6.68 -19.30 0.50
N LEU A 28 7.71 -18.82 -0.23
CA LEU A 28 8.93 -18.27 0.40
C LEU A 28 8.62 -17.06 1.28
N ARG A 29 7.79 -16.13 0.79
CA ARG A 29 7.37 -14.95 1.59
C ARG A 29 6.63 -15.35 2.85
N THR A 30 5.68 -16.27 2.75
CA THR A 30 4.96 -16.78 3.93
C THR A 30 5.92 -17.45 4.91
N GLY A 31 6.85 -18.25 4.43
CA GLY A 31 7.89 -18.86 5.26
C GLY A 31 8.76 -17.83 5.98
N LEU A 32 9.24 -16.79 5.28
CA LEU A 32 10.02 -15.70 5.89
C LEU A 32 9.20 -14.93 6.94
N VAL A 33 7.93 -14.64 6.67
CA VAL A 33 7.05 -13.98 7.65
C VAL A 33 6.89 -14.84 8.90
N LEU A 34 6.71 -16.15 8.75
CA LEU A 34 6.65 -17.07 9.89
C LEU A 34 7.95 -17.07 10.70
N VAL A 35 9.11 -17.13 10.04
CA VAL A 35 10.43 -17.06 10.72
C VAL A 35 10.58 -15.74 11.48
N ILE A 36 10.15 -14.60 10.89
CA ILE A 36 10.18 -13.30 11.57
C ILE A 36 9.29 -13.33 12.82
N ILE A 37 8.06 -13.82 12.71
CA ILE A 37 7.13 -13.88 13.84
C ILE A 37 7.70 -14.77 14.96
N VAL A 38 8.19 -15.95 14.60
CA VAL A 38 8.81 -16.88 15.57
C VAL A 38 10.02 -16.23 16.25
N SER A 39 10.93 -15.60 15.49
CA SER A 39 12.08 -14.89 16.04
C SER A 39 11.69 -13.81 17.03
N VAL A 40 10.74 -12.94 16.66
CA VAL A 40 10.28 -11.84 17.52
C VAL A 40 9.58 -12.35 18.79
N VAL A 41 8.70 -13.35 18.64
CA VAL A 41 8.03 -13.97 19.80
C VAL A 41 9.06 -14.61 20.75
N THR A 42 10.07 -15.29 20.20
CA THR A 42 11.15 -15.90 21.00
C THR A 42 11.98 -14.80 21.72
N ALA A 43 12.30 -13.69 21.06
CA ALA A 43 12.99 -12.56 21.68
C ALA A 43 12.16 -11.91 22.81
N LEU A 44 10.83 -11.80 22.63
CA LEU A 44 9.92 -11.33 23.69
C LEU A 44 9.90 -12.31 24.86
N LEU A 45 9.84 -13.60 24.62
CA LEU A 45 9.88 -14.62 25.68
C LEU A 45 11.21 -14.63 26.42
N LYS A 46 12.34 -14.42 25.74
CA LYS A 46 13.68 -14.25 26.32
C LYS A 46 13.72 -13.10 27.34
N SER A 47 12.97 -12.02 27.10
CA SER A 47 12.92 -10.88 28.03
C SER A 47 12.24 -11.18 29.38
N VAL A 48 11.58 -12.34 29.54
CA VAL A 48 10.94 -12.77 30.79
C VAL A 48 11.95 -13.61 31.60
N PRO A 49 12.47 -13.13 32.74
CA PRO A 49 13.57 -13.80 33.45
C PRO A 49 13.28 -15.25 33.91
N ALA A 50 11.99 -15.57 34.17
CA ALA A 50 11.60 -16.93 34.53
C ALA A 50 11.70 -17.90 33.35
N ILE A 51 11.28 -17.44 32.14
CA ILE A 51 11.33 -18.24 30.92
C ILE A 51 12.77 -18.38 30.42
N GLU A 52 13.51 -17.28 30.43
CA GLU A 52 14.92 -17.28 30.00
C GLU A 52 15.73 -18.30 30.79
N ARG A 53 15.63 -18.34 32.14
CA ARG A 53 16.37 -19.27 32.99
C ARG A 53 16.04 -20.74 32.75
N GLU A 54 14.79 -21.03 32.44
CA GLU A 54 14.30 -22.41 32.24
C GLU A 54 14.56 -22.91 30.82
N TYR A 55 14.48 -22.01 29.80
CA TYR A 55 14.51 -22.39 28.38
C TYR A 55 15.67 -21.71 27.59
N VAL A 56 16.83 -21.44 28.22
CA VAL A 56 17.98 -20.80 27.56
C VAL A 56 18.35 -21.48 26.25
N ALA A 57 18.59 -22.80 26.26
CA ALA A 57 19.06 -23.52 25.10
C ALA A 57 18.06 -23.54 23.91
N PRO A 58 16.75 -23.82 24.09
CA PRO A 58 15.80 -23.77 22.99
C PRO A 58 15.59 -22.32 22.47
N ILE A 59 15.61 -21.29 23.33
CA ILE A 59 15.50 -19.90 22.95
C ILE A 59 16.66 -19.50 22.05
N ASP A 60 17.88 -19.74 22.49
CA ASP A 60 19.09 -19.39 21.72
C ASP A 60 19.15 -20.19 20.41
N PHE A 61 18.78 -21.47 20.41
CA PHE A 61 18.70 -22.27 19.20
C PHE A 61 17.75 -21.65 18.15
N VAL A 62 16.53 -21.24 18.56
CA VAL A 62 15.56 -20.62 17.65
C VAL A 62 16.06 -19.28 17.13
N LEU A 63 16.67 -18.45 17.98
CA LEU A 63 17.22 -17.15 17.59
C LEU A 63 18.38 -17.32 16.60
N VAL A 64 19.32 -18.21 16.87
CA VAL A 64 20.44 -18.49 15.97
C VAL A 64 19.97 -19.06 14.63
N LEU A 65 19.01 -19.99 14.64
CA LEU A 65 18.44 -20.54 13.40
C LEU A 65 17.73 -19.46 12.56
N SER A 66 16.96 -18.61 13.22
CA SER A 66 16.26 -17.48 12.57
C SER A 66 17.26 -16.50 11.97
N THR A 67 18.31 -16.14 12.72
CA THR A 67 19.39 -15.26 12.27
C THR A 67 20.14 -15.87 11.08
N ALA A 68 20.42 -17.17 11.08
CA ALA A 68 21.03 -17.85 9.94
C ALA A 68 20.14 -17.78 8.69
N ALA A 69 18.81 -17.95 8.84
CA ALA A 69 17.86 -17.78 7.75
C ALA A 69 17.87 -16.34 7.21
N PHE A 70 17.91 -15.33 8.07
CA PHE A 70 18.00 -13.91 7.68
C PHE A 70 19.33 -13.58 7.00
N ALA A 71 20.44 -14.19 7.45
CA ALA A 71 21.74 -14.02 6.82
C ALA A 71 21.76 -14.59 5.39
N VAL A 72 21.19 -15.77 5.19
CA VAL A 72 21.04 -16.38 3.85
C VAL A 72 20.15 -15.47 2.97
N GLU A 73 19.00 -14.99 3.47
CA GLU A 73 18.15 -14.07 2.74
C GLU A 73 18.91 -12.79 2.34
N TYR A 74 19.64 -12.17 3.28
CA TYR A 74 20.43 -10.96 3.04
C TYR A 74 21.50 -11.17 1.95
N LEU A 75 22.25 -12.26 2.02
CA LEU A 75 23.27 -12.60 1.01
C LEU A 75 22.63 -12.82 -0.37
N LEU A 76 21.49 -13.52 -0.44
CA LEU A 76 20.76 -13.71 -1.70
C LEU A 76 20.29 -12.38 -2.27
N ARG A 77 19.79 -11.45 -1.46
CA ARG A 77 19.37 -10.13 -1.90
C ARG A 77 20.53 -9.28 -2.42
N ILE A 78 21.70 -9.30 -1.76
CA ILE A 78 22.92 -8.65 -2.28
C ILE A 78 23.34 -9.27 -3.61
N TRP A 79 23.25 -10.59 -3.73
CA TRP A 79 23.63 -11.29 -4.95
C TRP A 79 22.74 -10.92 -6.13
N VAL A 80 21.42 -10.80 -5.95
CA VAL A 80 20.45 -10.46 -7.00
C VAL A 80 20.26 -8.95 -7.22
N ALA A 81 20.76 -8.09 -6.36
CA ALA A 81 20.58 -6.63 -6.44
C ALA A 81 20.88 -6.01 -7.83
N PRO A 82 21.91 -6.48 -8.59
CA PRO A 82 22.19 -5.96 -9.93
C PRO A 82 21.18 -6.32 -11.02
N GLU A 83 20.20 -7.21 -10.76
CA GLU A 83 19.12 -7.55 -11.70
C GLU A 83 17.99 -6.49 -11.71
N ASN A 84 18.05 -5.50 -10.83
CA ASN A 84 17.07 -4.40 -10.82
C ASN A 84 17.11 -3.60 -12.14
N PRO A 85 15.95 -3.25 -12.71
CA PRO A 85 15.87 -2.42 -13.91
C PRO A 85 16.63 -1.10 -13.75
N GLY A 86 17.49 -0.75 -14.71
CA GLY A 86 18.26 0.50 -14.68
C GLY A 86 19.57 0.42 -13.88
N SER A 87 20.08 -0.79 -13.60
CA SER A 87 21.31 -0.95 -12.84
C SER A 87 22.53 -0.30 -13.55
N ALA A 88 23.22 0.57 -12.84
CA ALA A 88 24.40 1.32 -13.35
C ALA A 88 25.74 0.59 -13.06
N GLY A 89 25.70 -0.71 -12.67
CA GLY A 89 26.88 -1.53 -12.35
C GLY A 89 26.68 -2.39 -11.10
N ALA A 90 27.16 -3.64 -11.15
CA ALA A 90 26.87 -4.65 -10.13
C ALA A 90 27.33 -4.24 -8.71
N VAL A 91 28.49 -3.62 -8.58
CA VAL A 91 29.05 -3.20 -7.28
C VAL A 91 28.24 -2.04 -6.70
N ARG A 92 27.89 -1.06 -7.55
CA ARG A 92 27.13 0.12 -7.12
C ARG A 92 25.73 -0.26 -6.62
N GLU A 93 25.04 -1.16 -7.29
CA GLU A 93 23.71 -1.61 -6.88
C GLU A 93 23.74 -2.44 -5.58
N ARG A 94 24.78 -3.26 -5.38
CA ARG A 94 25.00 -3.97 -4.11
C ARG A 94 25.21 -2.99 -2.96
N LEU A 95 26.10 -2.01 -3.13
CA LEU A 95 26.34 -0.98 -2.11
C LEU A 95 25.08 -0.14 -1.85
N ARG A 96 24.37 0.23 -2.91
CA ARG A 96 23.09 0.95 -2.79
C ARG A 96 22.07 0.16 -1.96
N TYR A 97 21.95 -1.16 -2.21
CA TYR A 97 21.06 -2.00 -1.42
C TYR A 97 21.52 -2.08 0.04
N MET A 98 22.79 -2.34 0.29
CA MET A 98 23.36 -2.47 1.64
C MET A 98 23.15 -1.20 2.47
N LEU A 99 23.27 -0.01 1.86
CA LEU A 99 23.07 1.29 2.51
C LEU A 99 21.60 1.77 2.51
N SER A 100 20.70 1.04 1.89
CA SER A 100 19.28 1.35 1.93
C SER A 100 18.66 1.00 3.29
N ALA A 101 17.57 1.70 3.69
CA ALA A 101 16.88 1.39 4.94
C ALA A 101 16.46 -0.10 5.05
N PRO A 102 15.88 -0.74 3.99
CA PRO A 102 15.64 -2.17 4.04
C PRO A 102 16.90 -3.03 4.17
N GLY A 103 18.00 -2.63 3.48
CA GLY A 103 19.27 -3.35 3.53
C GLY A 103 19.93 -3.28 4.91
N LEU A 104 19.83 -2.14 5.61
CA LEU A 104 20.32 -1.99 6.97
C LEU A 104 19.51 -2.83 7.97
N VAL A 105 18.19 -2.88 7.83
CA VAL A 105 17.34 -3.77 8.64
C VAL A 105 17.72 -5.24 8.41
N ASP A 106 17.92 -5.65 7.15
CA ASP A 106 18.33 -7.00 6.82
C ASP A 106 19.73 -7.32 7.37
N LEU A 107 20.69 -6.37 7.32
CA LEU A 107 22.02 -6.51 7.90
C LEU A 107 21.94 -6.73 9.40
N ILE A 108 21.22 -5.87 10.12
CA ILE A 108 21.09 -5.98 11.58
C ILE A 108 20.43 -7.31 11.94
N ALA A 109 19.34 -7.70 11.27
CA ALA A 109 18.67 -8.96 11.51
C ALA A 109 19.53 -10.20 11.21
N ALA A 110 20.57 -10.06 10.39
CA ALA A 110 21.52 -11.13 10.04
C ALA A 110 22.67 -11.27 11.03
N ILE A 111 22.79 -10.40 12.05
CA ILE A 111 23.85 -10.48 13.06
C ILE A 111 23.37 -11.37 14.22
N PRO A 112 24.15 -12.40 14.61
CA PRO A 112 23.74 -13.28 15.70
C PRO A 112 23.99 -12.63 17.07
N PHE A 113 23.09 -11.74 17.52
CA PHE A 113 23.22 -11.05 18.81
C PHE A 113 23.19 -12.01 20.00
N ALA A 114 22.56 -13.19 19.88
CA ALA A 114 22.63 -14.26 20.87
C ALA A 114 24.09 -14.70 21.21
N LEU A 115 25.06 -14.39 20.33
CA LEU A 115 26.48 -14.64 20.59
C LEU A 115 27.21 -13.42 21.18
N ALA A 116 26.57 -12.25 21.26
CA ALA A 116 27.16 -11.00 21.75
C ALA A 116 27.62 -11.03 23.22
N PRO A 117 26.98 -11.76 24.15
CA PRO A 117 27.46 -11.87 25.53
C PRO A 117 28.88 -12.41 25.63
N ASN A 118 29.31 -13.26 24.69
CA ASN A 118 30.68 -13.79 24.63
C ASN A 118 31.73 -12.71 24.31
N VAL A 119 31.30 -11.54 23.83
CA VAL A 119 32.12 -10.35 23.51
C VAL A 119 31.94 -9.23 24.54
N GLY A 120 31.15 -9.47 25.60
CA GLY A 120 30.89 -8.49 26.68
C GLY A 120 29.91 -7.38 26.29
N LEU A 121 29.13 -7.52 25.21
CA LEU A 121 28.12 -6.56 24.75
C LEU A 121 26.72 -7.11 25.03
N ASN A 122 25.89 -6.33 25.73
CA ASN A 122 24.48 -6.66 25.91
C ASN A 122 23.66 -5.96 24.80
N LEU A 123 23.41 -6.68 23.71
CA LEU A 123 22.70 -6.20 22.51
C LEU A 123 21.39 -6.97 22.28
N ASP A 124 20.87 -7.64 23.30
CA ASP A 124 19.65 -8.49 23.21
C ASP A 124 18.44 -7.75 22.69
N TRP A 125 18.36 -6.42 22.91
CA TRP A 125 17.28 -5.59 22.36
C TRP A 125 17.26 -5.55 20.82
N LEU A 126 18.37 -5.87 20.17
CA LEU A 126 18.44 -5.95 18.69
C LEU A 126 17.79 -7.23 18.12
N ASP A 127 17.54 -8.24 18.95
CA ASP A 127 16.81 -9.45 18.56
C ASP A 127 15.36 -9.15 18.15
N ILE A 128 14.84 -7.95 18.50
CA ILE A 128 13.51 -7.47 18.10
C ILE A 128 13.53 -6.81 16.70
N VAL A 129 14.68 -6.36 16.21
CA VAL A 129 14.81 -5.64 14.93
C VAL A 129 14.20 -6.38 13.74
N PRO A 130 14.23 -7.73 13.66
CA PRO A 130 13.57 -8.46 12.58
C PRO A 130 12.09 -8.11 12.38
N ILE A 131 11.38 -7.54 13.37
CA ILE A 131 10.00 -7.06 13.23
C ILE A 131 9.85 -6.06 12.09
N PHE A 132 10.85 -5.20 11.86
CA PHE A 132 10.85 -4.22 10.78
C PHE A 132 10.90 -4.85 9.39
N LYS A 133 11.31 -6.12 9.26
CA LYS A 133 11.24 -6.87 7.99
C LYS A 133 9.79 -7.11 7.56
N LEU A 134 8.83 -7.16 8.50
CA LEU A 134 7.40 -7.29 8.19
C LEU A 134 6.88 -6.10 7.38
N LEU A 135 7.46 -4.92 7.57
CA LEU A 135 7.08 -3.69 6.85
C LEU A 135 7.26 -3.86 5.33
N ARG A 136 8.27 -4.61 4.91
CA ARG A 136 8.51 -4.94 3.50
C ARG A 136 7.41 -5.82 2.92
N HIS A 137 6.81 -6.69 3.72
CA HIS A 137 5.80 -7.65 3.26
C HIS A 137 4.37 -7.07 3.23
N THR A 138 4.18 -5.87 3.80
CA THR A 138 2.89 -5.19 3.86
C THR A 138 2.76 -4.12 2.78
N ALA A 139 1.81 -4.29 1.84
CA ALA A 139 1.58 -3.30 0.77
C ALA A 139 1.18 -1.95 1.32
N ALA A 140 0.28 -1.92 2.33
CA ALA A 140 -0.18 -0.70 2.95
C ALA A 140 0.96 0.15 3.53
N PHE A 141 1.99 -0.50 4.11
CA PHE A 141 3.14 0.22 4.65
C PHE A 141 3.97 0.90 3.57
N GLN A 142 4.15 0.26 2.42
CA GLN A 142 4.89 0.87 1.30
C GLN A 142 4.18 2.13 0.80
N PHE A 143 2.83 2.13 0.74
CA PHE A 143 2.06 3.34 0.42
C PHE A 143 2.23 4.43 1.46
N LEU A 144 2.26 4.07 2.74
CA LEU A 144 2.48 5.04 3.81
C LEU A 144 3.87 5.68 3.68
N VAL A 145 4.90 4.88 3.44
CA VAL A 145 6.27 5.38 3.24
C VAL A 145 6.35 6.28 2.01
N GLU A 146 5.72 5.90 0.91
CA GLU A 146 5.68 6.72 -0.32
C GLU A 146 4.95 8.05 -0.06
N ALA A 147 3.81 8.03 0.64
CA ALA A 147 3.07 9.23 1.02
C ALA A 147 3.89 10.16 1.92
N VAL A 148 4.55 9.63 2.95
CA VAL A 148 5.42 10.41 3.84
C VAL A 148 6.62 10.98 3.07
N TYR A 149 7.22 10.19 2.17
CA TYR A 149 8.38 10.64 1.40
C TYR A 149 8.01 11.72 0.36
N SER A 150 6.82 11.63 -0.26
CA SER A 150 6.34 12.66 -1.20
C SER A 150 6.18 14.01 -0.51
N GLU A 151 5.69 14.01 0.72
CA GLU A 151 5.42 15.23 1.51
C GLU A 151 6.55 15.61 2.49
N ARG A 152 7.73 15.00 2.39
CA ARG A 152 8.83 15.19 3.34
C ARG A 152 9.24 16.65 3.56
N ARG A 153 9.08 17.52 2.56
CA ARG A 153 9.39 18.95 2.70
C ARG A 153 8.38 19.66 3.58
N VAL A 154 7.10 19.41 3.35
CA VAL A 154 6.00 20.02 4.11
C VAL A 154 6.00 19.48 5.53
N LEU A 155 6.17 18.16 5.70
CA LEU A 155 6.31 17.50 7.00
C LEU A 155 7.55 18.00 7.75
N GLY A 156 8.68 18.20 7.06
CA GLY A 156 9.88 18.78 7.66
C GLY A 156 9.65 20.21 8.18
N SER A 157 8.95 21.04 7.39
CA SER A 157 8.58 22.40 7.82
C SER A 157 7.64 22.38 9.04
N ALA A 158 6.64 21.48 9.04
CA ALA A 158 5.75 21.27 10.17
C ALA A 158 6.52 20.81 11.44
N ALA A 159 7.47 19.89 11.28
CA ALA A 159 8.31 19.42 12.39
C ALA A 159 9.18 20.53 12.98
N VAL A 160 9.78 21.39 12.16
CA VAL A 160 10.55 22.57 12.61
C VAL A 160 9.65 23.54 13.37
N LEU A 161 8.44 23.81 12.86
CA LEU A 161 7.48 24.66 13.55
C LEU A 161 7.03 24.06 14.89
N MET A 162 6.74 22.76 14.93
CA MET A 162 6.38 22.04 16.16
C MET A 162 7.51 22.11 17.19
N LEU A 163 8.77 21.92 16.77
CA LEU A 163 9.93 22.02 17.65
C LEU A 163 10.10 23.44 18.18
N ALA A 164 9.94 24.45 17.35
CA ALA A 164 10.02 25.85 17.78
C ALA A 164 8.94 26.20 18.81
N LEU A 165 7.70 25.75 18.58
CA LEU A 165 6.60 25.92 19.53
C LEU A 165 6.83 25.13 20.81
N LEU A 166 7.33 23.91 20.75
CA LEU A 166 7.69 23.11 21.92
C LEU A 166 8.69 23.86 22.78
N VAL A 167 9.79 24.37 22.21
CA VAL A 167 10.81 25.11 22.93
C VAL A 167 10.23 26.38 23.54
N PHE A 168 9.47 27.15 22.76
CA PHE A 168 8.88 28.40 23.20
C PHE A 168 7.88 28.21 24.35
N LEU A 169 6.91 27.31 24.18
CA LEU A 169 5.86 27.06 25.16
C LEU A 169 6.43 26.43 26.46
N SER A 170 7.38 25.50 26.32
CA SER A 170 8.08 24.92 27.49
C SER A 170 8.90 25.95 28.23
N SER A 171 9.57 26.87 27.50
CA SER A 171 10.29 27.98 28.14
C SER A 171 9.35 28.89 28.94
N LEU A 172 8.17 29.18 28.37
CA LEU A 172 7.17 30.01 29.05
C LEU A 172 6.72 29.38 30.40
N VAL A 173 6.40 28.08 30.35
CA VAL A 173 6.00 27.35 31.58
C VAL A 173 7.18 27.24 32.55
N TYR A 174 8.41 26.99 32.09
CA TYR A 174 9.60 26.99 32.91
C TYR A 174 9.74 28.28 33.70
N PHE A 175 9.59 29.46 33.06
CA PHE A 175 9.72 30.76 33.73
C PHE A 175 8.68 30.97 34.86
N PHE A 176 7.48 30.43 34.71
CA PHE A 176 6.42 30.55 35.69
C PHE A 176 6.52 29.51 36.82
N GLU A 177 7.11 28.33 36.56
CA GLU A 177 7.10 27.20 37.50
C GLU A 177 8.44 26.97 38.23
N ARG A 178 9.58 27.45 37.69
CA ARG A 178 10.92 27.15 38.21
C ARG A 178 11.13 27.48 39.68
N GLU A 179 10.44 28.52 40.19
CA GLU A 179 10.55 28.92 41.62
C GLU A 179 9.59 28.09 42.49
N ALA A 180 8.45 27.70 41.97
CA ALA A 180 7.45 26.91 42.70
C ALA A 180 7.75 25.41 42.67
N GLN A 181 8.37 24.91 41.60
CA GLN A 181 8.69 23.50 41.38
C GLN A 181 10.11 23.32 40.81
N PRO A 182 11.18 23.69 41.53
CA PRO A 182 12.56 23.62 41.03
C PRO A 182 12.98 22.19 40.64
N ASP A 183 12.46 21.18 41.35
CA ASP A 183 12.77 19.76 41.08
C ASP A 183 12.13 19.21 39.80
N LYS A 184 11.10 19.88 39.27
CA LYS A 184 10.36 19.43 38.08
C LYS A 184 10.55 20.33 36.87
N TYR A 185 10.85 21.60 37.11
CA TYR A 185 11.07 22.64 36.11
C TYR A 185 12.42 23.35 36.39
N GLY A 186 13.47 22.57 36.69
CA GLY A 186 14.81 23.08 36.97
C GLY A 186 15.53 23.64 35.76
N SER A 187 15.12 23.21 34.55
CA SER A 187 15.67 23.66 33.28
C SER A 187 14.64 23.65 32.18
N ILE A 188 14.92 24.37 31.05
CA ILE A 188 14.07 24.33 29.87
C ILE A 188 13.96 22.89 29.26
N PRO A 189 15.04 22.09 29.15
CA PRO A 189 14.93 20.69 28.70
C PRO A 189 14.02 19.83 29.60
N GLU A 190 14.01 20.03 30.92
CA GLU A 190 13.07 19.33 31.79
C GLU A 190 11.62 19.77 31.55
N ALA A 191 11.39 21.09 31.39
CA ALA A 191 10.07 21.60 30.99
C ALA A 191 9.62 21.08 29.62
N MET A 192 10.54 20.81 28.70
CA MET A 192 10.22 20.21 27.39
C MET A 192 9.68 18.78 27.51
N TRP A 193 10.08 18.02 28.55
CA TRP A 193 9.45 16.72 28.83
C TRP A 193 7.94 16.89 29.02
N TRP A 194 7.52 17.79 29.92
CA TRP A 194 6.11 18.12 30.09
C TRP A 194 5.47 18.64 28.80
N GLY A 195 6.20 19.51 28.08
CA GLY A 195 5.74 20.07 26.79
C GLY A 195 5.44 18.98 25.76
N ILE A 196 6.35 18.01 25.57
CA ILE A 196 6.16 16.88 24.66
C ILE A 196 4.93 16.07 25.08
N VAL A 197 4.83 15.70 26.34
CA VAL A 197 3.74 14.89 26.89
C VAL A 197 2.38 15.60 26.71
N THR A 198 2.36 16.93 26.85
CA THR A 198 1.16 17.75 26.69
C THR A 198 0.80 17.96 25.22
N LEU A 199 1.75 18.35 24.35
CA LEU A 199 1.54 18.59 22.93
C LEU A 199 1.12 17.29 22.20
N THR A 200 1.64 16.13 22.62
CA THR A 200 1.27 14.82 22.07
C THR A 200 -0.02 14.25 22.67
N THR A 201 -0.66 14.99 23.57
CA THR A 201 -1.92 14.59 24.27
C THR A 201 -1.81 13.32 25.11
N VAL A 202 -0.58 12.89 25.50
CA VAL A 202 -0.35 11.72 26.37
C VAL A 202 -0.75 12.00 27.81
N GLY A 203 -0.25 13.12 28.40
CA GLY A 203 -0.68 13.63 29.68
C GLY A 203 -0.46 12.68 30.88
N TYR A 204 0.77 12.18 31.12
CA TYR A 204 1.07 11.28 32.24
C TYR A 204 0.69 11.88 33.63
N GLY A 205 0.72 13.21 33.77
CA GLY A 205 0.39 13.87 35.01
C GLY A 205 1.51 13.84 36.08
N ASP A 206 2.68 13.31 35.73
CA ASP A 206 3.88 13.28 36.61
C ASP A 206 4.46 14.67 36.83
N VAL A 207 4.38 15.52 35.84
CA VAL A 207 4.76 16.94 35.87
C VAL A 207 3.57 17.76 35.35
N THR A 208 3.12 18.75 36.16
CA THR A 208 2.04 19.67 35.82
C THR A 208 2.27 21.04 36.42
N PRO A 209 1.88 22.14 35.72
CA PRO A 209 1.97 23.49 36.29
C PRO A 209 1.05 23.66 37.50
N VAL A 210 1.56 24.32 38.57
CA VAL A 210 0.82 24.61 39.82
C VAL A 210 0.51 26.09 39.99
N THR A 211 1.36 26.97 39.44
CA THR A 211 1.14 28.42 39.57
C THR A 211 -0.03 28.88 38.68
N PRO A 212 -0.75 29.96 39.01
CA PRO A 212 -1.84 30.48 38.20
C PRO A 212 -1.38 30.82 36.75
N LEU A 213 -0.22 31.45 36.56
CA LEU A 213 0.33 31.79 35.26
C LEU A 213 0.84 30.56 34.53
N GLY A 214 1.44 29.60 35.21
CA GLY A 214 1.86 28.31 34.66
C GLY A 214 0.66 27.50 34.14
N ARG A 215 -0.46 27.47 34.88
CA ARG A 215 -1.70 26.82 34.45
C ARG A 215 -2.33 27.49 33.24
N LEU A 216 -2.30 28.83 33.17
CA LEU A 216 -2.77 29.55 32.00
C LEU A 216 -1.92 29.23 30.76
N ALA A 217 -0.58 29.29 30.90
CA ALA A 217 0.37 28.93 29.87
C ALA A 217 0.20 27.44 29.44
N GLY A 218 -0.02 26.55 30.41
CA GLY A 218 -0.29 25.13 30.19
C GLY A 218 -1.57 24.88 29.38
N GLY A 219 -2.64 25.59 29.73
CA GLY A 219 -3.89 25.52 28.95
C GLY A 219 -3.72 26.01 27.53
N LEU A 220 -3.01 27.12 27.33
CA LEU A 220 -2.67 27.62 25.99
C LEU A 220 -1.82 26.60 25.20
N THR A 221 -0.83 25.98 25.86
CA THR A 221 0.01 24.92 25.28
C THR A 221 -0.83 23.74 24.83
N ALA A 222 -1.80 23.30 25.64
CA ALA A 222 -2.67 22.17 25.27
C ALA A 222 -3.53 22.47 24.02
N VAL A 223 -4.11 23.66 23.91
CA VAL A 223 -4.91 24.07 22.76
C VAL A 223 -4.06 24.19 21.49
N ILE A 224 -2.89 24.84 21.59
CA ILE A 224 -1.96 24.97 20.45
C ILE A 224 -1.44 23.60 20.04
N GLY A 225 -1.09 22.73 21.00
CA GLY A 225 -0.59 21.38 20.74
C GLY A 225 -1.58 20.52 19.97
N LEU A 226 -2.84 20.51 20.41
CA LEU A 226 -3.90 19.78 19.71
C LEU A 226 -4.06 20.26 18.26
N SER A 227 -4.05 21.59 18.04
CA SER A 227 -4.16 22.16 16.70
C SER A 227 -2.94 21.82 15.83
N MET A 228 -1.75 21.81 16.40
CA MET A 228 -0.50 21.54 15.69
C MET A 228 -0.33 20.07 15.30
N THR A 229 -0.73 19.14 16.17
CA THR A 229 -0.67 17.69 15.85
C THR A 229 -1.63 17.30 14.72
N ALA A 230 -2.71 18.05 14.50
CA ALA A 230 -3.62 17.83 13.39
C ALA A 230 -2.97 18.06 12.00
N ILE A 231 -1.96 18.95 11.93
CA ILE A 231 -1.32 19.32 10.65
C ILE A 231 -0.59 18.13 10.01
N PRO A 232 0.40 17.47 10.65
CA PRO A 232 1.06 16.30 10.10
C PRO A 232 0.09 15.15 9.77
N VAL A 233 -0.91 14.93 10.62
CA VAL A 233 -1.92 13.89 10.42
C VAL A 233 -2.73 14.18 9.15
N GLY A 234 -3.18 15.42 8.95
CA GLY A 234 -3.90 15.84 7.75
C GLY A 234 -3.06 15.73 6.47
N ILE A 235 -1.79 16.11 6.53
CA ILE A 235 -0.86 15.99 5.40
C ILE A 235 -0.67 14.53 5.01
N ILE A 236 -0.39 13.64 5.98
CA ILE A 236 -0.18 12.20 5.73
C ILE A 236 -1.46 11.56 5.20
N ALA A 237 -2.62 11.90 5.76
CA ALA A 237 -3.91 11.36 5.32
C ALA A 237 -4.24 11.77 3.88
N SER A 238 -4.04 13.04 3.51
CA SER A 238 -4.26 13.52 2.15
C SER A 238 -3.29 12.91 1.15
N ALA A 239 -2.00 12.80 1.51
CA ALA A 239 -0.98 12.16 0.67
C ALA A 239 -1.26 10.66 0.47
N PHE A 240 -1.72 9.96 1.50
CA PHE A 240 -2.12 8.56 1.39
C PHE A 240 -3.30 8.37 0.43
N ILE A 241 -4.34 9.20 0.56
CA ILE A 241 -5.51 9.17 -0.35
C ILE A 241 -5.07 9.41 -1.78
N GLU A 242 -4.18 10.39 -2.02
CA GLU A 242 -3.67 10.70 -3.35
C GLU A 242 -2.82 9.54 -3.93
N ALA A 243 -1.97 8.90 -3.12
CA ALA A 243 -1.17 7.74 -3.53
C ALA A 243 -2.07 6.56 -3.95
N VAL A 244 -3.15 6.29 -3.20
CA VAL A 244 -4.14 5.24 -3.54
C VAL A 244 -4.84 5.58 -4.86
N ARG A 245 -5.35 6.81 -5.02
CA ARG A 245 -6.03 7.26 -6.25
C ARG A 245 -5.12 7.17 -7.48
N ARG A 246 -3.86 7.59 -7.33
CA ARG A 246 -2.88 7.55 -8.42
C ARG A 246 -2.62 6.10 -8.89
N ARG A 247 -2.55 5.15 -7.97
CA ARG A 247 -2.37 3.75 -8.31
C ARG A 247 -3.60 3.16 -9.00
N GLU A 248 -4.79 3.42 -8.47
CA GLU A 248 -6.05 3.01 -9.11
C GLU A 248 -6.15 3.55 -10.54
N PHE A 249 -5.71 4.80 -10.75
CA PHE A 249 -5.66 5.40 -12.08
C PHE A 249 -4.67 4.68 -13.00
N VAL A 250 -3.45 4.39 -12.55
CA VAL A 250 -2.44 3.68 -13.35
C VAL A 250 -2.90 2.26 -13.67
N ASP A 251 -3.49 1.55 -12.72
CA ASP A 251 -4.05 0.22 -12.92
C ASP A 251 -5.18 0.26 -13.97
N THR A 252 -6.09 1.23 -13.86
CA THR A 252 -7.18 1.44 -14.83
C THR A 252 -6.64 1.80 -16.20
N TRP A 253 -5.64 2.69 -16.29
CA TRP A 253 -4.94 3.03 -17.54
C TRP A 253 -4.39 1.78 -18.24
N ASN A 254 -3.68 0.93 -17.51
CA ASN A 254 -3.11 -0.30 -18.04
C ASN A 254 -4.19 -1.29 -18.53
N LEU A 255 -5.36 -1.29 -17.91
CA LEU A 255 -6.51 -2.09 -18.35
C LEU A 255 -7.14 -1.50 -19.61
N VAL A 256 -7.35 -0.18 -19.67
CA VAL A 256 -7.90 0.54 -20.84
C VAL A 256 -7.02 0.30 -22.07
N ALA A 257 -5.70 0.44 -21.92
CA ALA A 257 -4.75 0.23 -23.03
C ALA A 257 -4.79 -1.20 -23.62
N LYS A 258 -5.29 -2.19 -22.88
CA LYS A 258 -5.45 -3.58 -23.37
C LYS A 258 -6.70 -3.80 -24.20
N VAL A 259 -7.72 -2.96 -24.08
CA VAL A 259 -8.98 -3.10 -24.84
C VAL A 259 -8.74 -2.64 -26.30
N PRO A 260 -8.96 -3.48 -27.31
CA PRO A 260 -8.69 -3.14 -28.70
C PRO A 260 -9.38 -1.87 -29.19
N LEU A 261 -10.59 -1.60 -28.69
CA LEU A 261 -11.38 -0.41 -29.02
C LEU A 261 -10.66 0.90 -28.68
N PHE A 262 -9.78 0.91 -27.67
CA PHE A 262 -9.08 2.11 -27.20
C PHE A 262 -7.65 2.23 -27.76
N ARG A 263 -7.15 1.27 -28.52
CA ARG A 263 -5.76 1.26 -29.05
C ARG A 263 -5.44 2.42 -29.99
N THR A 264 -6.44 2.99 -30.65
CA THR A 264 -6.30 4.09 -31.59
C THR A 264 -6.28 5.46 -30.89
N LEU A 265 -6.53 5.50 -29.59
CA LEU A 265 -6.56 6.74 -28.82
C LEU A 265 -5.14 7.18 -28.46
N ASP A 266 -4.92 8.49 -28.47
CA ASP A 266 -3.70 9.09 -27.93
C ASP A 266 -3.66 9.03 -26.39
N ALA A 267 -2.51 9.33 -25.80
CA ALA A 267 -2.31 9.25 -24.36
C ALA A 267 -3.27 10.14 -23.56
N ALA A 268 -3.60 11.32 -24.05
CA ALA A 268 -4.51 12.24 -23.37
C ALA A 268 -5.95 11.70 -23.35
N ARG A 269 -6.40 11.11 -24.47
CA ARG A 269 -7.72 10.49 -24.56
C ARG A 269 -7.80 9.20 -23.74
N ILE A 270 -6.75 8.38 -23.70
CA ILE A 270 -6.69 7.21 -22.80
C ILE A 270 -6.81 7.66 -21.34
N ALA A 271 -6.17 8.77 -20.94
CA ALA A 271 -6.31 9.32 -19.59
C ALA A 271 -7.74 9.74 -19.29
N ALA A 272 -8.40 10.42 -20.21
CA ALA A 272 -9.81 10.82 -20.05
C ALA A 272 -10.74 9.61 -19.90
N VAL A 273 -10.52 8.57 -20.72
CA VAL A 273 -11.25 7.29 -20.67
C VAL A 273 -11.00 6.56 -19.34
N ALA A 274 -9.75 6.48 -18.90
CA ALA A 274 -9.40 5.86 -17.63
C ALA A 274 -10.00 6.58 -16.41
N GLY A 275 -10.26 7.89 -16.52
CA GLY A 275 -10.89 8.69 -15.45
C GLY A 275 -12.38 8.39 -15.23
N VAL A 276 -13.08 7.83 -16.22
CA VAL A 276 -14.53 7.52 -16.14
C VAL A 276 -14.83 6.03 -16.05
N LEU A 277 -13.88 5.16 -16.42
CA LEU A 277 -14.02 3.71 -16.33
C LEU A 277 -13.61 3.21 -14.94
N ARG A 278 -14.41 2.28 -14.39
CA ARG A 278 -14.13 1.66 -13.09
C ARG A 278 -13.78 0.19 -13.27
N PRO A 279 -12.65 -0.30 -12.75
CA PRO A 279 -12.33 -1.70 -12.81
C PRO A 279 -13.28 -2.53 -11.93
N ARG A 280 -13.74 -3.69 -12.45
CA ARG A 280 -14.52 -4.69 -11.73
C ARG A 280 -13.94 -6.07 -12.01
N ARG A 281 -13.86 -6.90 -10.98
CA ARG A 281 -13.58 -8.34 -11.13
C ARG A 281 -14.88 -9.10 -10.99
N ALA A 282 -14.99 -10.20 -11.72
CA ALA A 282 -16.11 -11.12 -11.60
C ALA A 282 -15.58 -12.55 -11.51
N GLU A 283 -16.17 -13.34 -10.64
CA GLU A 283 -15.85 -14.75 -10.48
C GLU A 283 -16.59 -15.61 -11.52
N SER A 284 -16.09 -16.83 -11.74
CA SER A 284 -16.78 -17.79 -12.63
C SER A 284 -18.17 -18.10 -12.11
N GLY A 285 -19.18 -18.02 -13.00
CA GLY A 285 -20.60 -18.21 -12.66
C GLY A 285 -21.31 -16.96 -12.12
N GLU A 286 -20.58 -15.85 -11.90
CA GLU A 286 -21.19 -14.60 -11.44
C GLU A 286 -22.09 -14.00 -12.51
N ARG A 287 -23.33 -13.68 -12.12
CA ARG A 287 -24.31 -13.02 -13.00
C ARG A 287 -24.10 -11.51 -12.97
N LEU A 288 -23.62 -10.95 -14.08
CA LEU A 288 -23.26 -9.54 -14.23
C LEU A 288 -24.46 -8.66 -14.57
N ILE A 289 -25.37 -9.17 -15.39
CA ILE A 289 -26.61 -8.52 -15.83
C ILE A 289 -27.72 -9.55 -15.79
N ARG A 290 -28.93 -9.11 -15.40
CA ARG A 290 -30.17 -9.90 -15.52
C ARG A 290 -31.08 -9.26 -16.56
N LYS A 291 -31.70 -10.09 -17.41
CA LYS A 291 -32.74 -9.65 -18.34
C LYS A 291 -33.90 -9.00 -17.57
N GLY A 292 -34.38 -7.84 -18.07
CA GLY A 292 -35.44 -7.09 -17.46
C GLY A 292 -34.99 -6.04 -16.41
N ASP A 293 -33.75 -6.13 -15.91
CA ASP A 293 -33.25 -5.13 -14.95
C ASP A 293 -33.08 -3.74 -15.61
N HIS A 294 -33.03 -2.70 -14.79
CA HIS A 294 -32.72 -1.35 -15.24
C HIS A 294 -31.28 -1.26 -15.77
N ALA A 295 -31.10 -0.50 -16.85
CA ALA A 295 -29.79 -0.29 -17.44
C ALA A 295 -29.07 0.90 -16.76
N ASP A 296 -28.04 0.63 -16.01
CA ASP A 296 -27.23 1.60 -15.27
C ASP A 296 -25.76 1.70 -15.72
N SER A 297 -25.30 0.75 -16.52
CA SER A 297 -23.88 0.62 -16.90
C SER A 297 -23.67 -0.21 -18.17
N MET A 298 -22.51 -0.05 -18.83
CA MET A 298 -21.97 -0.98 -19.80
C MET A 298 -20.61 -1.50 -19.38
N TYR A 299 -20.17 -2.58 -19.98
CA TYR A 299 -18.98 -3.32 -19.56
C TYR A 299 -18.06 -3.60 -20.76
N PHE A 300 -16.75 -3.39 -20.57
CA PHE A 300 -15.70 -3.80 -21.51
C PHE A 300 -14.94 -4.98 -20.90
N ILE A 301 -14.73 -6.04 -21.68
CA ILE A 301 -14.01 -7.24 -21.23
C ILE A 301 -12.52 -7.04 -21.48
N VAL A 302 -11.73 -6.95 -20.40
CA VAL A 302 -10.26 -6.87 -20.48
C VAL A 302 -9.65 -8.25 -20.55
N SER A 303 -10.20 -9.21 -19.78
CA SER A 303 -9.83 -10.63 -19.81
C SER A 303 -10.99 -11.48 -19.31
N GLY A 304 -11.02 -12.73 -19.74
CA GLY A 304 -12.10 -13.67 -19.44
C GLY A 304 -13.14 -13.75 -20.55
N GLU A 305 -14.19 -14.53 -20.32
CA GLU A 305 -15.30 -14.77 -21.22
C GLU A 305 -16.62 -14.70 -20.48
N VAL A 306 -17.64 -14.17 -21.15
CA VAL A 306 -19.02 -14.12 -20.64
C VAL A 306 -19.99 -14.79 -21.60
N GLU A 307 -21.05 -15.39 -21.07
CA GLU A 307 -22.17 -15.96 -21.81
C GLU A 307 -23.33 -14.97 -21.79
N ILE A 308 -23.97 -14.76 -22.93
CA ILE A 308 -25.18 -13.95 -23.08
C ILE A 308 -26.35 -14.88 -23.34
N ASP A 309 -27.36 -14.86 -22.47
CA ASP A 309 -28.57 -15.63 -22.55
C ASP A 309 -29.78 -14.69 -22.71
N GLN A 310 -30.41 -14.77 -23.89
CA GLN A 310 -31.60 -13.95 -24.20
C GLN A 310 -32.92 -14.61 -23.72
N GLU A 311 -32.86 -15.82 -23.17
CA GLU A 311 -34.04 -16.59 -22.69
C GLU A 311 -35.16 -16.71 -23.73
N SER A 312 -34.82 -16.64 -25.04
CA SER A 312 -35.77 -16.64 -26.17
C SER A 312 -35.66 -17.88 -27.07
N GLY A 313 -34.94 -18.92 -26.59
CA GLY A 313 -34.66 -20.13 -27.41
C GLY A 313 -33.58 -19.96 -28.48
N VAL A 314 -33.01 -18.75 -28.60
CA VAL A 314 -31.82 -18.46 -29.43
C VAL A 314 -30.58 -19.03 -28.78
N PRO A 315 -29.62 -19.60 -29.54
CA PRO A 315 -28.36 -20.05 -28.97
C PRO A 315 -27.65 -18.97 -28.15
N LYS A 316 -27.11 -19.35 -27.02
CA LYS A 316 -26.35 -18.44 -26.15
C LYS A 316 -25.13 -17.89 -26.87
N GLY A 317 -24.99 -16.57 -26.85
CA GLY A 317 -23.82 -15.88 -27.38
C GLY A 317 -22.65 -15.90 -26.41
N ARG A 318 -21.40 -15.82 -26.89
CA ARG A 318 -20.20 -15.64 -26.07
C ARG A 318 -19.47 -14.39 -26.49
N LEU A 319 -18.97 -13.66 -25.49
CA LEU A 319 -18.07 -12.51 -25.69
C LEU A 319 -16.78 -12.76 -24.89
N ALA A 320 -15.68 -12.30 -25.47
CA ALA A 320 -14.34 -12.53 -24.94
C ALA A 320 -13.58 -11.21 -24.72
N ALA A 321 -12.32 -11.30 -24.32
CA ALA A 321 -11.45 -10.16 -24.15
C ALA A 321 -11.41 -9.26 -25.40
N GLY A 322 -11.68 -7.97 -25.23
CA GLY A 322 -11.78 -6.97 -26.31
C GLY A 322 -13.21 -6.60 -26.69
N ASP A 323 -14.18 -7.43 -26.31
CA ASP A 323 -15.61 -7.16 -26.53
C ASP A 323 -16.19 -6.29 -25.42
N PHE A 324 -17.42 -5.82 -25.64
CA PHE A 324 -18.20 -5.06 -24.67
C PHE A 324 -19.67 -5.51 -24.69
N PHE A 325 -20.41 -5.25 -23.60
CA PHE A 325 -21.82 -5.60 -23.46
C PHE A 325 -22.59 -4.62 -22.56
N GLY A 326 -23.91 -4.68 -22.63
CA GLY A 326 -24.80 -3.82 -21.86
C GLY A 326 -25.08 -2.44 -22.49
N GLU A 327 -24.48 -2.13 -23.65
CA GLU A 327 -24.65 -0.90 -24.42
C GLU A 327 -26.06 -0.73 -25.00
N ILE A 328 -26.69 -1.84 -25.42
CA ILE A 328 -28.00 -1.83 -26.09
C ILE A 328 -29.06 -1.14 -25.24
N ALA A 329 -29.12 -1.55 -23.97
CA ALA A 329 -30.12 -1.02 -23.03
C ALA A 329 -29.88 0.45 -22.67
N LEU A 330 -28.61 0.93 -22.69
CA LEU A 330 -28.28 2.34 -22.50
C LEU A 330 -28.62 3.20 -23.71
N ILE A 331 -28.30 2.72 -24.93
CA ILE A 331 -28.56 3.45 -26.17
C ILE A 331 -30.08 3.52 -26.48
N ALA A 332 -30.79 2.41 -26.25
CA ALA A 332 -32.22 2.31 -26.54
C ALA A 332 -33.11 2.75 -25.35
N GLU A 333 -32.52 3.19 -24.23
CA GLU A 333 -33.20 3.60 -23.01
C GLU A 333 -34.29 2.61 -22.52
N ARG A 334 -33.95 1.31 -22.59
CA ARG A 334 -34.86 0.22 -22.24
C ARG A 334 -34.25 -0.72 -21.19
N ALA A 335 -35.04 -1.63 -20.68
CA ALA A 335 -34.58 -2.67 -19.77
C ALA A 335 -33.54 -3.59 -20.43
N ARG A 336 -32.73 -4.28 -19.65
CA ARG A 336 -31.71 -5.24 -20.10
C ARG A 336 -32.35 -6.33 -20.97
N THR A 337 -31.77 -6.57 -22.13
CA THR A 337 -32.32 -7.47 -23.16
C THR A 337 -31.89 -8.92 -22.97
N ALA A 338 -30.84 -9.16 -22.17
CA ALA A 338 -30.28 -10.49 -21.94
C ALA A 338 -29.68 -10.59 -20.53
N THR A 339 -29.58 -11.83 -20.04
CA THR A 339 -28.78 -12.18 -18.86
C THR A 339 -27.35 -12.42 -19.30
N VAL A 340 -26.37 -11.85 -18.57
CA VAL A 340 -24.94 -12.04 -18.84
C VAL A 340 -24.25 -12.65 -17.63
N THR A 341 -23.56 -13.79 -17.87
CA THR A 341 -22.88 -14.56 -16.82
C THR A 341 -21.41 -14.76 -17.18
N ALA A 342 -20.51 -14.59 -16.22
CA ALA A 342 -19.09 -14.87 -16.40
C ALA A 342 -18.84 -16.38 -16.50
N LEU A 343 -18.19 -16.85 -17.57
CA LEU A 343 -17.85 -18.27 -17.74
C LEU A 343 -16.57 -18.66 -16.98
N ASN A 344 -15.67 -17.71 -16.82
CA ASN A 344 -14.42 -17.84 -16.06
C ASN A 344 -14.12 -16.52 -15.35
N PRO A 345 -13.09 -16.43 -14.48
CA PRO A 345 -12.73 -15.18 -13.82
C PRO A 345 -12.46 -14.06 -14.82
N CYS A 346 -13.27 -13.00 -14.76
CA CYS A 346 -13.23 -11.87 -15.67
C CYS A 346 -12.65 -10.61 -15.02
N LYS A 347 -11.88 -9.84 -15.80
CA LYS A 347 -11.55 -8.45 -15.50
C LYS A 347 -12.33 -7.56 -16.45
N LEU A 348 -13.12 -6.67 -15.89
CA LEU A 348 -14.05 -5.80 -16.61
C LEU A 348 -13.72 -4.33 -16.32
N LEU A 349 -14.05 -3.45 -17.28
CA LEU A 349 -14.14 -2.01 -17.08
C LEU A 349 -15.60 -1.61 -17.23
N VAL A 350 -16.12 -0.89 -16.26
CA VAL A 350 -17.52 -0.48 -16.15
C VAL A 350 -17.64 1.00 -16.46
N LEU A 351 -18.52 1.36 -17.40
CA LEU A 351 -18.93 2.73 -17.68
C LEU A 351 -20.36 2.94 -17.17
N GLN A 352 -20.52 3.83 -16.21
CA GLN A 352 -21.82 4.15 -15.63
C GLN A 352 -22.66 4.99 -16.59
N LYS A 353 -24.00 4.86 -16.53
CA LYS A 353 -24.93 5.61 -17.39
C LYS A 353 -24.74 7.14 -17.26
N ALA A 354 -24.49 7.64 -16.06
CA ALA A 354 -24.24 9.07 -15.82
C ALA A 354 -23.05 9.63 -16.61
N ASP A 355 -22.03 8.79 -16.83
CA ASP A 355 -20.82 9.16 -17.56
C ASP A 355 -20.91 8.79 -19.05
N PHE A 356 -21.81 7.88 -19.44
CA PHE A 356 -21.95 7.34 -20.79
C PHE A 356 -22.23 8.42 -21.83
N GLU A 357 -23.21 9.27 -21.59
CA GLU A 357 -23.58 10.32 -22.55
C GLU A 357 -22.45 11.33 -22.76
N LYS A 358 -21.84 11.79 -21.66
CA LYS A 358 -20.71 12.70 -21.68
C LYS A 358 -19.50 12.07 -22.37
N PHE A 359 -19.24 10.79 -22.09
CA PHE A 359 -18.19 10.02 -22.71
C PHE A 359 -18.40 9.88 -24.24
N MET A 360 -19.61 9.54 -24.67
CA MET A 360 -19.95 9.39 -26.07
C MET A 360 -19.92 10.73 -26.84
N GLN A 361 -20.24 11.86 -26.20
CA GLN A 361 -20.11 13.20 -26.79
C GLN A 361 -18.64 13.60 -26.99
N SER A 362 -17.78 13.24 -26.05
CA SER A 362 -16.35 13.58 -26.08
C SER A 362 -15.53 12.71 -27.02
N HIS A 363 -16.04 11.54 -27.44
CA HIS A 363 -15.33 10.53 -28.24
C HIS A 363 -16.20 10.06 -29.42
N PRO A 364 -16.33 10.86 -30.51
CA PRO A 364 -17.20 10.52 -31.66
C PRO A 364 -16.87 9.18 -32.32
N ASP A 365 -15.59 8.84 -32.43
CA ASP A 365 -15.12 7.58 -33.03
C ASP A 365 -15.58 6.36 -32.24
N LEU A 366 -15.51 6.45 -30.89
CA LEU A 366 -15.98 5.39 -30.00
C LEU A 366 -17.51 5.30 -30.02
N ARG A 367 -18.20 6.44 -30.07
CA ARG A 367 -19.66 6.48 -30.19
C ARG A 367 -20.13 5.75 -31.44
N GLU A 368 -19.49 5.98 -32.58
CA GLU A 368 -19.85 5.31 -33.82
C GLU A 368 -19.57 3.80 -33.78
N ALA A 369 -18.42 3.39 -33.23
CA ALA A 369 -18.09 1.97 -33.06
C ALA A 369 -19.09 1.24 -32.16
N VAL A 370 -19.45 1.84 -31.01
CA VAL A 370 -20.45 1.27 -30.08
C VAL A 370 -21.83 1.23 -30.72
N ARG A 371 -22.22 2.30 -31.45
CA ARG A 371 -23.53 2.37 -32.16
C ARG A 371 -23.65 1.34 -33.24
N VAL A 372 -22.62 1.14 -34.05
CA VAL A 372 -22.60 0.14 -35.12
C VAL A 372 -22.72 -1.27 -34.53
N ALA A 373 -21.96 -1.57 -33.48
CA ALA A 373 -22.05 -2.85 -32.81
C ALA A 373 -23.42 -3.09 -32.16
N ALA A 374 -24.00 -2.08 -31.50
CA ALA A 374 -25.33 -2.17 -30.92
C ALA A 374 -26.42 -2.40 -31.99
N LYS A 375 -26.34 -1.69 -33.13
CA LYS A 375 -27.30 -1.87 -34.22
C LYS A 375 -27.26 -3.28 -34.80
N ARG A 376 -26.07 -3.80 -35.09
CA ARG A 376 -25.89 -5.17 -35.58
C ARG A 376 -26.48 -6.20 -34.60
N ARG A 377 -26.19 -6.07 -33.32
CA ARG A 377 -26.73 -6.98 -32.29
C ARG A 377 -28.23 -6.84 -32.09
N LEU A 378 -28.80 -5.67 -32.31
CA LEU A 378 -30.26 -5.46 -32.29
C LEU A 378 -30.96 -6.15 -33.47
N GLU A 379 -30.35 -6.13 -34.66
CA GLU A 379 -30.85 -6.83 -35.84
C GLU A 379 -30.81 -8.35 -35.67
N GLU A 380 -29.78 -8.88 -34.98
CA GLU A 380 -29.64 -10.32 -34.65
C GLU A 380 -30.68 -10.77 -33.59
N ILE A 381 -31.15 -9.85 -32.71
CA ILE A 381 -32.14 -10.16 -31.66
C ILE A 381 -33.56 -10.22 -32.23
N GLY A 382 -33.83 -9.60 -33.39
CA GLY A 382 -35.18 -9.46 -33.98
C GLY A 382 -36.06 -8.42 -33.29
N PRO A 383 -37.17 -8.01 -33.91
CA PRO A 383 -38.15 -7.13 -33.26
C PRO A 383 -38.83 -7.92 -32.14
N GLY A 384 -38.56 -7.49 -30.86
CA GLY A 384 -39.23 -8.00 -29.67
C GLY A 384 -40.56 -7.33 -29.44
#